data_e61a7d11a97666d6a8f660db9a0d1a1a
#
_entry.id   e61a7d11a97666d6a8f660db9a0d1a1a
#
_cell.length_a   1.000
_cell.length_b   1.000
_cell.length_c   1.000
_cell.angle_alpha   90.00
_cell.angle_beta   90.00
_cell.angle_gamma   90.00
#
_symmetry.space_group_name_H-M   'P 1'
#
loop_
_entity.id
_entity.type
_entity.pdbx_description
1 polymer ?
#
loop_
_entity_poly.entity_id
_entity_poly.type
_entity_poly.pdbx_seq_one_letter_code
_entity_poly.pdbx_strand_id
1 'polypeptide(L)'
;MQALVAVVLGWAAVVGGTGANAVSAIENPAIDMPAFLLLSEEAAALREKHRVSEAEFLRLSRQPETIVLDARSQQKYDLLHVRGALHLDFSDIAVASLERLIPDRSTRILIYCNNNFSGAEDPFPSKLPAASLNLSTFVALYTYGYRNVYELGPQVELARSKLVFERTR
;
A
#
# COMPACT_ATOMS: atom_id res chain seq x y z
N MET A 1 -89.60 -14.63 0.54
CA MET A 1 -88.27 -14.68 1.23
C MET A 1 -87.36 -15.43 0.32
N GLN A 2 -86.51 -14.63 -0.42
CA GLN A 2 -85.51 -15.19 -1.35
C GLN A 2 -84.14 -15.01 -0.71
N ALA A 3 -83.41 -16.12 -0.56
CA ALA A 3 -82.07 -16.10 -0.04
C ALA A 3 -81.06 -15.87 -1.20
N LEU A 4 -80.28 -14.80 -1.10
CA LEU A 4 -79.18 -14.53 -2.01
C LEU A 4 -77.96 -15.37 -1.58
N VAL A 5 -77.46 -16.22 -2.49
CA VAL A 5 -76.21 -16.94 -2.34
C VAL A 5 -75.13 -16.11 -2.98
N ALA A 6 -74.19 -15.59 -2.17
CA ALA A 6 -73.02 -14.91 -2.64
C ALA A 6 -71.89 -15.88 -2.96
N VAL A 7 -71.53 -15.97 -4.24
CA VAL A 7 -70.37 -16.72 -4.68
C VAL A 7 -69.10 -15.84 -4.52
N VAL A 8 -68.25 -16.26 -3.62
CA VAL A 8 -66.94 -15.63 -3.45
C VAL A 8 -65.94 -16.33 -4.37
N LEU A 9 -65.55 -15.64 -5.44
CA LEU A 9 -64.45 -16.07 -6.32
C LEU A 9 -63.10 -15.71 -5.66
N GLY A 10 -62.44 -16.74 -5.14
CA GLY A 10 -61.08 -16.63 -4.64
C GLY A 10 -60.07 -16.48 -5.75
N TRP A 11 -59.40 -15.33 -5.80
CA TRP A 11 -58.19 -15.15 -6.64
C TRP A 11 -57.01 -15.74 -5.91
N ALA A 12 -56.44 -16.84 -6.42
CA ALA A 12 -55.17 -17.36 -5.99
C ALA A 12 -54.07 -16.49 -6.64
N ALA A 13 -53.40 -15.65 -5.83
CA ALA A 13 -52.20 -14.95 -6.27
C ALA A 13 -51.05 -15.96 -6.35
N VAL A 14 -50.63 -16.29 -7.57
CA VAL A 14 -49.38 -17.01 -7.81
C VAL A 14 -48.22 -16.02 -7.51
N VAL A 15 -47.63 -16.15 -6.33
CA VAL A 15 -46.40 -15.47 -5.99
C VAL A 15 -45.28 -16.18 -6.75
N GLY A 16 -44.92 -15.62 -7.92
CA GLY A 16 -43.72 -16.04 -8.65
C GLY A 16 -42.50 -15.70 -7.83
N GLY A 17 -41.92 -16.68 -7.16
CA GLY A 17 -40.63 -16.55 -6.52
C GLY A 17 -39.55 -16.30 -7.58
N THR A 18 -39.11 -15.07 -7.75
CA THR A 18 -37.85 -14.79 -8.42
C THR A 18 -36.72 -15.33 -7.55
N GLY A 19 -36.29 -16.55 -7.88
CA GLY A 19 -35.07 -17.13 -7.30
C GLY A 19 -33.90 -16.24 -7.68
N ALA A 20 -33.58 -15.25 -6.85
CA ALA A 20 -32.28 -14.64 -6.88
C ALA A 20 -31.29 -15.78 -6.61
N ASN A 21 -30.53 -16.17 -7.62
CA ASN A 21 -29.38 -17.03 -7.43
C ASN A 21 -28.47 -16.30 -6.45
N ALA A 22 -28.53 -16.64 -5.17
CA ALA A 22 -27.56 -16.23 -4.20
C ALA A 22 -26.23 -16.83 -4.66
N VAL A 23 -25.40 -15.99 -5.29
CA VAL A 23 -24.01 -16.36 -5.54
C VAL A 23 -23.44 -16.65 -4.16
N SER A 24 -23.11 -17.92 -3.91
CA SER A 24 -22.44 -18.32 -2.67
C SER A 24 -21.22 -17.42 -2.51
N ALA A 25 -21.19 -16.64 -1.42
CA ALA A 25 -20.03 -15.80 -1.13
C ALA A 25 -18.81 -16.72 -0.98
N ILE A 26 -17.79 -16.48 -1.80
CA ILE A 26 -16.50 -17.16 -1.65
C ILE A 26 -15.81 -16.49 -0.47
N GLU A 27 -15.83 -17.16 0.68
CA GLU A 27 -15.26 -16.63 1.90
C GLU A 27 -13.79 -17.05 2.04
N ASN A 28 -12.94 -16.09 2.32
CA ASN A 28 -11.56 -16.31 2.76
C ASN A 28 -11.23 -15.33 3.90
N PRO A 29 -11.26 -15.77 5.16
CA PRO A 29 -11.02 -14.91 6.31
C PRO A 29 -9.58 -14.38 6.39
N ALA A 30 -8.66 -14.88 5.57
CA ALA A 30 -7.28 -14.38 5.46
C ALA A 30 -7.14 -13.23 4.44
N ILE A 31 -8.22 -12.84 3.76
CA ILE A 31 -8.23 -11.73 2.78
C ILE A 31 -9.39 -10.79 3.13
N ASP A 32 -9.06 -9.59 3.61
CA ASP A 32 -10.03 -8.60 4.07
C ASP A 32 -9.97 -7.32 3.21
N MET A 33 -10.74 -7.28 2.13
CA MET A 33 -10.83 -6.13 1.25
C MET A 33 -11.45 -4.89 1.94
N PRO A 34 -12.54 -5.00 2.72
CA PRO A 34 -13.06 -3.87 3.49
C PRO A 34 -12.02 -3.21 4.40
N ALA A 35 -11.30 -4.00 5.19
CA ALA A 35 -10.23 -3.49 6.05
C ALA A 35 -9.08 -2.86 5.24
N PHE A 36 -8.69 -3.48 4.11
CA PHE A 36 -7.67 -2.93 3.22
C PHE A 36 -8.05 -1.53 2.70
N LEU A 37 -9.29 -1.34 2.26
CA LEU A 37 -9.76 -0.05 1.75
C LEU A 37 -9.78 1.02 2.86
N LEU A 38 -10.28 0.69 4.04
CA LEU A 38 -10.30 1.58 5.20
C LEU A 38 -8.87 2.02 5.60
N LEU A 39 -7.97 1.05 5.78
CA LEU A 39 -6.58 1.33 6.16
C LEU A 39 -5.83 2.09 5.06
N SER A 40 -6.17 1.86 3.79
CA SER A 40 -5.59 2.62 2.67
C SER A 40 -6.01 4.09 2.70
N GLU A 41 -7.26 4.39 3.04
CA GLU A 41 -7.76 5.76 3.18
C GLU A 41 -7.08 6.48 4.35
N GLU A 42 -6.97 5.83 5.50
CA GLU A 42 -6.26 6.36 6.67
C GLU A 42 -4.77 6.60 6.37
N ALA A 43 -4.13 5.63 5.71
CA ALA A 43 -2.73 5.74 5.29
C ALA A 43 -2.53 6.90 4.30
N ALA A 44 -3.46 7.11 3.36
CA ALA A 44 -3.40 8.21 2.41
C ALA A 44 -3.47 9.58 3.14
N ALA A 45 -4.34 9.73 4.12
CA ALA A 45 -4.45 10.96 4.91
C ALA A 45 -3.17 11.27 5.71
N LEU A 46 -2.51 10.24 6.27
CA LEU A 46 -1.22 10.40 6.95
C LEU A 46 -0.11 10.74 5.95
N ARG A 47 -0.07 10.04 4.82
CA ARG A 47 0.94 10.18 3.76
C ARG A 47 1.01 11.61 3.23
N GLU A 48 -0.12 12.30 3.06
CA GLU A 48 -0.13 13.70 2.58
C GLU A 48 0.71 14.63 3.46
N LYS A 49 0.77 14.37 4.77
CA LYS A 49 1.57 15.13 5.74
C LYS A 49 3.02 14.66 5.83
N HIS A 50 3.32 13.46 5.31
CA HIS A 50 4.60 12.78 5.43
C HIS A 50 5.35 12.65 4.09
N ARG A 51 4.90 13.35 3.04
CA ARG A 51 5.65 13.51 1.81
C ARG A 51 6.65 14.65 1.98
N VAL A 52 7.93 14.35 1.81
CA VAL A 52 9.00 15.30 2.08
C VAL A 52 9.80 15.63 0.83
N SER A 53 10.41 16.81 0.80
CA SER A 53 11.37 17.18 -0.24
C SER A 53 12.63 16.32 -0.15
N GLU A 54 13.44 16.29 -1.22
CA GLU A 54 14.75 15.61 -1.19
C GLU A 54 15.67 16.15 -0.09
N ALA A 55 15.68 17.47 0.10
CA ALA A 55 16.50 18.10 1.15
C ALA A 55 16.09 17.65 2.55
N GLU A 56 14.78 17.57 2.79
CA GLU A 56 14.25 17.10 4.06
C GLU A 56 14.48 15.59 4.25
N PHE A 57 14.30 14.79 3.20
CA PHE A 57 14.61 13.36 3.20
C PHE A 57 16.07 13.13 3.60
N LEU A 58 17.00 13.86 2.97
CA LEU A 58 18.42 13.79 3.28
C LEU A 58 18.72 14.25 4.72
N ARG A 59 18.04 15.28 5.22
CA ARG A 59 18.20 15.75 6.60
C ARG A 59 17.72 14.70 7.60
N LEU A 60 16.56 14.11 7.34
CA LEU A 60 15.96 13.08 8.20
C LEU A 60 16.79 11.79 8.19
N SER A 61 17.33 11.37 7.03
CA SER A 61 18.13 10.14 6.93
C SER A 61 19.41 10.13 7.77
N ARG A 62 19.86 11.31 8.21
CA ARG A 62 21.04 11.46 9.07
C ARG A 62 20.72 11.49 10.56
N GLN A 63 19.45 11.47 10.93
CA GLN A 63 19.04 11.51 12.33
C GLN A 63 19.11 10.12 12.96
N PRO A 64 19.40 10.02 14.26
CA PRO A 64 19.32 8.75 14.98
C PRO A 64 17.89 8.18 14.88
N GLU A 65 17.78 6.87 15.06
CA GLU A 65 16.48 6.15 14.99
C GLU A 65 15.72 6.34 13.67
N THR A 66 16.45 6.65 12.60
CA THR A 66 15.90 6.77 11.24
C THR A 66 16.54 5.74 10.34
N ILE A 67 15.71 5.04 9.59
CA ILE A 67 16.15 4.13 8.53
C ILE A 67 15.63 4.60 7.17
N VAL A 68 16.36 4.29 6.13
CA VAL A 68 15.88 4.36 4.75
C VAL A 68 15.55 2.94 4.33
N LEU A 69 14.32 2.70 3.89
CA LEU A 69 13.85 1.38 3.46
C LEU A 69 13.65 1.37 1.95
N ASP A 70 14.29 0.43 1.28
CA ASP A 70 14.10 0.11 -0.13
C ASP A 70 13.27 -1.18 -0.23
N ALA A 71 12.04 -1.06 -0.71
CA ALA A 71 11.13 -2.18 -0.87
C ALA A 71 11.07 -2.72 -2.31
N ARG A 72 12.00 -2.32 -3.19
CA ARG A 72 12.12 -2.84 -4.55
C ARG A 72 12.66 -4.27 -4.52
N SER A 73 12.62 -4.96 -5.68
CA SER A 73 13.24 -6.28 -5.77
C SER A 73 14.74 -6.23 -5.48
N GLN A 74 15.29 -7.34 -4.95
CA GLN A 74 16.72 -7.48 -4.68
C GLN A 74 17.58 -7.09 -5.90
N GLN A 75 17.18 -7.53 -7.11
CA GLN A 75 17.88 -7.17 -8.33
C GLN A 75 17.99 -5.65 -8.54
N LYS A 76 16.93 -4.89 -8.30
CA LYS A 76 16.93 -3.44 -8.49
C LYS A 76 17.69 -2.71 -7.38
N TYR A 77 17.62 -3.23 -6.17
CA TYR A 77 18.43 -2.77 -5.06
C TYR A 77 19.93 -2.95 -5.36
N ASP A 78 20.35 -4.13 -5.81
CA ASP A 78 21.77 -4.45 -6.11
C ASP A 78 22.32 -3.57 -7.24
N LEU A 79 21.51 -3.26 -8.25
CA LEU A 79 21.91 -2.40 -9.35
C LEU A 79 22.22 -0.98 -8.90
N LEU A 80 21.39 -0.39 -8.06
CA LEU A 80 21.59 0.95 -7.50
C LEU A 80 20.55 1.23 -6.41
N HIS A 81 21.01 1.67 -5.24
CA HIS A 81 20.15 2.08 -4.12
C HIS A 81 20.72 3.30 -3.40
N VAL A 82 19.89 3.97 -2.60
CA VAL A 82 20.34 5.05 -1.73
C VAL A 82 21.30 4.49 -0.69
N ARG A 83 22.49 5.08 -0.57
CA ARG A 83 23.53 4.60 0.35
C ARG A 83 23.01 4.43 1.77
N GLY A 84 23.25 3.25 2.33
CA GLY A 84 22.83 2.88 3.68
C GLY A 84 21.36 2.53 3.81
N ALA A 85 20.62 2.42 2.70
CA ALA A 85 19.25 1.91 2.73
C ALA A 85 19.23 0.43 3.12
N LEU A 86 18.31 0.06 4.01
CA LEU A 86 18.00 -1.33 4.31
C LEU A 86 17.08 -1.88 3.24
N HIS A 87 17.33 -3.11 2.81
CA HIS A 87 16.50 -3.79 1.84
C HIS A 87 15.51 -4.75 2.49
N LEU A 88 14.25 -4.66 2.07
CA LEU A 88 13.22 -5.67 2.32
C LEU A 88 12.28 -5.67 1.11
N ASP A 89 12.36 -6.70 0.26
CA ASP A 89 11.47 -6.83 -0.88
C ASP A 89 10.01 -6.71 -0.43
N PHE A 90 9.20 -5.97 -1.19
CA PHE A 90 7.79 -5.76 -0.87
C PHE A 90 7.03 -7.08 -0.66
N SER A 91 7.35 -8.10 -1.43
CA SER A 91 6.75 -9.44 -1.31
C SER A 91 7.08 -10.13 0.02
N ASP A 92 8.14 -9.71 0.68
CA ASP A 92 8.62 -10.28 1.95
C ASP A 92 8.18 -9.47 3.18
N ILE A 93 7.41 -8.39 2.97
CA ILE A 93 6.86 -7.60 4.07
C ILE A 93 5.83 -8.44 4.83
N ALA A 94 6.19 -8.86 6.02
CA ALA A 94 5.39 -9.66 6.94
C ALA A 94 5.72 -9.29 8.38
N VAL A 95 4.92 -9.75 9.35
CA VAL A 95 5.16 -9.48 10.78
C VAL A 95 6.61 -9.83 11.17
N ALA A 96 7.04 -11.07 10.90
CA ALA A 96 8.35 -11.55 11.34
C ALA A 96 9.53 -10.84 10.66
N SER A 97 9.40 -10.46 9.38
CA SER A 97 10.46 -9.74 8.67
C SER A 97 10.58 -8.29 9.17
N LEU A 98 9.45 -7.64 9.42
CA LEU A 98 9.43 -6.28 9.96
C LEU A 98 9.95 -6.24 11.41
N GLU A 99 9.53 -7.15 12.28
CA GLU A 99 10.00 -7.21 13.66
C GLU A 99 11.52 -7.49 13.75
N ARG A 100 12.06 -8.26 12.81
CA ARG A 100 13.50 -8.49 12.73
C ARG A 100 14.27 -7.27 12.24
N LEU A 101 13.73 -6.57 11.22
CA LEU A 101 14.42 -5.44 10.58
C LEU A 101 14.19 -4.12 11.32
N ILE A 102 12.98 -3.91 11.81
CA ILE A 102 12.51 -2.67 12.43
C ILE A 102 11.69 -3.02 13.69
N PRO A 103 12.35 -3.48 14.76
CA PRO A 103 11.64 -3.97 15.95
C PRO A 103 10.85 -2.89 16.68
N ASP A 104 11.31 -1.64 16.63
CA ASP A 104 10.59 -0.51 17.25
C ASP A 104 9.65 0.17 16.23
N ARG A 105 8.36 0.14 16.52
CA ARG A 105 7.33 0.78 15.68
C ARG A 105 7.34 2.30 15.69
N SER A 106 8.09 2.91 16.60
CA SER A 106 8.34 4.35 16.65
C SER A 106 9.47 4.80 15.73
N THR A 107 10.29 3.86 15.24
CA THR A 107 11.38 4.13 14.29
C THR A 107 10.88 4.97 13.11
N ARG A 108 11.62 6.03 12.77
CA ARG A 108 11.34 6.78 11.54
C ARG A 108 11.79 5.99 10.33
N ILE A 109 10.86 5.76 9.42
CA ILE A 109 11.09 5.01 8.18
C ILE A 109 10.96 5.98 7.01
N LEU A 110 12.02 6.13 6.24
CA LEU A 110 12.01 6.89 4.99
C LEU A 110 11.91 5.90 3.83
N ILE A 111 10.92 6.08 2.96
CA ILE A 111 10.73 5.22 1.79
C ILE A 111 10.95 5.98 0.48
N TYR A 112 11.44 5.28 -0.51
CA TYR A 112 11.52 5.72 -1.91
C TYR A 112 11.25 4.53 -2.84
N CYS A 113 10.98 4.81 -4.11
CA CYS A 113 10.78 3.74 -5.10
C CYS A 113 11.31 4.14 -6.50
N ASN A 114 11.00 3.31 -7.49
CA ASN A 114 11.41 3.55 -8.88
C ASN A 114 10.97 4.93 -9.39
N ASN A 115 9.73 5.34 -9.09
CA ASN A 115 9.15 6.56 -9.63
C ASN A 115 9.74 7.86 -9.02
N ASN A 116 10.59 7.74 -8.01
CA ASN A 116 11.28 8.90 -7.44
C ASN A 116 12.50 9.34 -8.26
N PHE A 117 13.01 8.48 -9.15
CA PHE A 117 14.22 8.81 -9.91
C PHE A 117 13.99 8.65 -11.41
N SER A 118 14.55 9.58 -12.20
CA SER A 118 14.58 9.54 -13.64
C SER A 118 16.02 9.57 -14.15
N GLY A 119 16.21 9.16 -15.42
CA GLY A 119 17.54 9.13 -16.04
C GLY A 119 18.38 7.90 -15.69
N ALA A 120 17.75 6.82 -15.20
CA ALA A 120 18.38 5.54 -14.93
C ALA A 120 17.32 4.42 -14.94
N GLU A 121 16.82 4.08 -16.11
CA GLU A 121 15.66 3.18 -16.29
C GLU A 121 15.94 1.75 -15.82
N ASP A 122 17.18 1.26 -15.91
CA ASP A 122 17.49 -0.10 -15.51
C ASP A 122 17.37 -0.30 -13.99
N PRO A 123 18.02 0.47 -13.11
CA PRO A 123 17.79 0.36 -11.68
C PRO A 123 16.42 0.92 -11.24
N PHE A 124 15.88 1.95 -11.93
CA PHE A 124 14.64 2.64 -11.57
C PHE A 124 13.61 2.65 -12.71
N PRO A 125 13.10 1.48 -13.15
CA PRO A 125 12.11 1.43 -14.21
C PRO A 125 10.80 2.13 -13.78
N SER A 126 10.33 3.06 -14.59
CA SER A 126 9.08 3.79 -14.32
C SER A 126 7.89 2.86 -14.26
N LYS A 127 7.01 3.10 -13.31
CA LYS A 127 5.71 2.44 -13.16
C LYS A 127 4.58 3.45 -13.38
N LEU A 128 3.40 2.95 -13.73
CA LEU A 128 2.20 3.81 -13.73
C LEU A 128 2.06 4.49 -12.36
N PRO A 129 1.66 5.77 -12.30
CA PRO A 129 1.56 6.50 -11.03
C PRO A 129 0.72 5.78 -9.98
N ALA A 130 -0.43 5.22 -10.36
CA ALA A 130 -1.31 4.47 -9.45
C ALA A 130 -0.74 3.09 -9.03
N ALA A 131 0.30 2.60 -9.70
CA ALA A 131 1.02 1.36 -9.38
C ALA A 131 2.41 1.64 -8.77
N SER A 132 2.64 2.86 -8.30
CA SER A 132 3.89 3.23 -7.62
C SER A 132 4.09 2.40 -6.36
N LEU A 133 5.27 1.81 -6.21
CA LEU A 133 5.58 0.95 -5.07
C LEU A 133 5.51 1.71 -3.74
N ASN A 134 5.78 3.02 -3.72
CA ASN A 134 5.64 3.81 -2.51
C ASN A 134 4.20 3.76 -1.95
N LEU A 135 3.17 3.76 -2.81
CA LEU A 135 1.78 3.68 -2.36
C LEU A 135 1.54 2.37 -1.61
N SER A 136 1.91 1.25 -2.22
CA SER A 136 1.75 -0.08 -1.62
C SER A 136 2.59 -0.22 -0.35
N THR A 137 3.84 0.24 -0.37
CA THR A 137 4.75 0.16 0.79
C THR A 137 4.23 1.01 1.95
N PHE A 138 3.73 2.23 1.69
CA PHE A 138 3.19 3.10 2.74
C PHE A 138 1.97 2.45 3.41
N VAL A 139 1.01 1.95 2.59
CA VAL A 139 -0.18 1.26 3.09
C VAL A 139 0.19 0.00 3.88
N ALA A 140 1.14 -0.81 3.37
CA ALA A 140 1.59 -2.00 4.08
C ALA A 140 2.20 -1.65 5.44
N LEU A 141 3.17 -0.75 5.50
CA LEU A 141 3.78 -0.32 6.77
C LEU A 141 2.73 0.24 7.75
N TYR A 142 1.79 1.05 7.24
CA TYR A 142 0.67 1.55 8.04
C TYR A 142 -0.18 0.41 8.60
N THR A 143 -0.54 -0.57 7.78
CA THR A 143 -1.32 -1.75 8.18
C THR A 143 -0.61 -2.56 9.28
N TYR A 144 0.71 -2.68 9.20
CA TYR A 144 1.53 -3.33 10.23
C TYR A 144 1.81 -2.46 11.46
N GLY A 145 1.22 -1.26 11.55
CA GLY A 145 1.28 -0.41 12.76
C GLY A 145 2.41 0.61 12.80
N TYR A 146 3.20 0.75 11.73
CA TYR A 146 4.21 1.82 11.63
C TYR A 146 3.55 3.12 11.22
N ARG A 147 3.68 4.16 12.03
CA ARG A 147 3.05 5.49 11.80
C ARG A 147 4.06 6.58 11.48
N ASN A 148 5.34 6.36 11.77
CA ASN A 148 6.41 7.32 11.56
C ASN A 148 7.09 7.09 10.20
N VAL A 149 6.27 6.89 9.15
CA VAL A 149 6.72 6.62 7.76
C VAL A 149 6.69 7.91 6.96
N TYR A 150 7.77 8.23 6.26
CA TYR A 150 7.90 9.39 5.38
C TYR A 150 8.30 8.94 3.98
N GLU A 151 7.80 9.63 2.98
CA GLU A 151 8.03 9.32 1.57
C GLU A 151 8.83 10.43 0.88
N LEU A 152 9.84 10.05 0.09
CA LEU A 152 10.43 10.98 -0.87
C LEU A 152 9.35 11.43 -1.87
N GLY A 153 8.93 12.69 -1.79
CA GLY A 153 7.79 13.20 -2.54
C GLY A 153 8.06 13.46 -4.03
N PRO A 154 9.17 14.14 -4.38
CA PRO A 154 9.44 14.52 -5.77
C PRO A 154 9.97 13.36 -6.61
N GLN A 155 9.80 13.50 -7.94
CA GLN A 155 10.67 12.85 -8.90
C GLN A 155 11.93 13.69 -9.07
N VAL A 156 13.10 13.07 -8.97
CA VAL A 156 14.41 13.69 -9.06
C VAL A 156 15.17 13.07 -10.22
N GLU A 157 15.78 13.89 -11.06
CA GLU A 157 16.75 13.41 -12.05
C GLU A 157 17.99 12.89 -11.30
N LEU A 158 18.35 11.62 -11.52
CA LEU A 158 19.41 10.95 -10.75
C LEU A 158 20.73 11.74 -10.76
N ALA A 159 21.11 12.30 -11.93
CA ALA A 159 22.33 13.08 -12.09
C ALA A 159 22.34 14.40 -11.29
N ARG A 160 21.17 14.87 -10.84
CA ARG A 160 21.01 16.10 -10.05
C ARG A 160 20.65 15.83 -8.59
N SER A 161 20.45 14.58 -8.24
CA SER A 161 20.11 14.17 -6.88
C SER A 161 21.26 14.53 -5.93
N LYS A 162 20.88 14.98 -4.74
CA LYS A 162 21.80 15.19 -3.61
C LYS A 162 21.96 13.96 -2.74
N LEU A 163 21.15 12.93 -2.98
CA LEU A 163 21.29 11.63 -2.34
C LEU A 163 22.54 10.93 -2.88
N VAL A 164 23.17 10.15 -2.05
CA VAL A 164 24.33 9.34 -2.46
C VAL A 164 23.80 7.94 -2.73
N PHE A 165 24.24 7.36 -3.84
CA PHE A 165 23.84 6.03 -4.26
C PHE A 165 25.02 5.07 -4.22
N GLU A 166 24.73 3.79 -4.05
CA GLU A 166 25.69 2.69 -4.09
C GLU A 166 25.12 1.46 -4.75
N ARG A 167 25.97 0.49 -5.03
CA ARG A 167 25.62 -0.82 -5.62
C ARG A 167 26.06 -1.91 -4.66
N THR A 168 25.28 -2.98 -4.57
CA THR A 168 25.76 -4.19 -3.91
C THR A 168 26.84 -4.83 -4.78
N ARG A 169 27.98 -5.18 -4.19
CA ARG A 169 29.11 -5.81 -4.89
C ARG A 169 28.87 -7.30 -5.06
#